data_e58cc15e4740f3a3895f78c4cde985b0
#
_entry.id   e58cc15e4740f3a3895f78c4cde985b0
#
_cell.length_a   1.000
_cell.length_b   1.000
_cell.length_c   1.000
_cell.angle_alpha   90.00
_cell.angle_beta   90.00
_cell.angle_gamma   90.00
#
_symmetry.space_group_name_H-M   'P 1'
#
loop_
_entity.id
_entity.type
_entity.pdbx_description
1 polymer ?
#
loop_
_entity_poly.entity_id
_entity_poly.type
_entity_poly.pdbx_seq_one_letter_code
_entity_poly.pdbx_strand_id
1 'polypeptide(L)'
;ISSDIHDTRRLVLHEKAHFLWAYTFDDNLKNDWIEIGGWYEDPTSASGWSTTNTTEAVSAYAHLKNPNEDMAESIAFYLTNPEALMSVSMQKFEFIRDRVMHGTRYIAQIREDLTFTVYNLYPDYTYPGKVTKVEVDVVGGSEDDKLVTIRATLNSSDPELDGASGAYIRFTSGSGTLHDIGLSPENGQQSDSVLVGTTTFNKFEKSGYWNLSFFKVTDPVGNMRYENRSTVGMKLYIENPLEDIIPPKYNDDYTIELVTEKFRGGSFGSDLDENGV
;
A
#
# COMPACT_ATOMS: atom_id res chain seq x y z
N ILE A 1 21.05 -2.16 10.17
CA ILE A 1 20.76 -1.93 11.60
C ILE A 1 20.05 -0.58 11.80
N SER A 2 20.32 0.44 10.99
CA SER A 2 19.71 1.78 11.16
C SER A 2 18.25 1.87 10.66
N SER A 3 17.87 1.15 9.63
CA SER A 3 16.50 1.11 9.11
C SER A 3 15.50 0.49 10.10
N ASP A 4 15.87 -0.61 10.75
CA ASP A 4 15.00 -1.34 11.66
C ASP A 4 14.56 -0.52 12.90
N ILE A 5 15.44 0.35 13.41
CA ILE A 5 15.13 1.18 14.60
C ILE A 5 14.12 2.27 14.25
N HIS A 6 14.26 2.91 13.09
CA HIS A 6 13.32 3.95 12.64
C HIS A 6 11.95 3.35 12.33
N ASP A 7 11.90 2.20 11.68
CA ASP A 7 10.66 1.49 11.38
C ASP A 7 9.96 1.02 12.66
N THR A 8 10.72 0.47 13.62
CA THR A 8 10.17 0.07 14.92
C THR A 8 9.61 1.27 15.70
N ARG A 9 10.32 2.41 15.71
CA ARG A 9 9.84 3.62 16.38
C ARG A 9 8.53 4.12 15.77
N ARG A 10 8.44 4.18 14.43
CA ARG A 10 7.22 4.58 13.73
C ARG A 10 6.07 3.63 14.05
N LEU A 11 6.31 2.31 14.04
CA LEU A 11 5.31 1.32 14.39
C LEU A 11 4.77 1.51 15.81
N VAL A 12 5.64 1.71 16.81
CA VAL A 12 5.22 1.96 18.19
C VAL A 12 4.38 3.23 18.32
N LEU A 13 4.71 4.28 17.59
CA LEU A 13 3.95 5.53 17.57
C LEU A 13 2.59 5.36 16.89
N HIS A 14 2.53 4.59 15.82
CA HIS A 14 1.30 4.20 15.14
C HIS A 14 0.35 3.44 16.09
N GLU A 15 0.83 2.41 16.76
CA GLU A 15 0.02 1.66 17.72
C GLU A 15 -0.45 2.53 18.90
N LYS A 16 0.39 3.45 19.38
CA LYS A 16 -0.03 4.42 20.39
C LYS A 16 -1.13 5.35 19.90
N ALA A 17 -1.13 5.73 18.65
CA ALA A 17 -2.17 6.59 18.09
C ALA A 17 -3.54 5.89 18.07
N HIS A 18 -3.58 4.57 17.89
CA HIS A 18 -4.82 3.80 18.06
C HIS A 18 -5.42 3.90 19.47
N PHE A 19 -4.58 3.96 20.51
CA PHE A 19 -5.05 4.22 21.86
C PHE A 19 -5.67 5.62 22.01
N LEU A 20 -5.05 6.63 21.39
CA LEU A 20 -5.63 7.98 21.38
C LEU A 20 -7.00 7.99 20.69
N TRP A 21 -7.10 7.33 19.53
CA TRP A 21 -8.36 7.21 18.81
C TRP A 21 -9.43 6.51 19.64
N ALA A 22 -9.10 5.40 20.30
CA ALA A 22 -10.06 4.58 21.03
C ALA A 22 -10.53 5.23 22.35
N TYR A 23 -9.63 5.91 23.07
CA TYR A 23 -9.85 6.26 24.46
C TYR A 23 -9.75 7.75 24.78
N THR A 24 -9.18 8.57 23.88
CA THR A 24 -8.90 9.98 24.17
C THR A 24 -9.65 10.92 23.22
N PHE A 25 -9.72 10.60 21.95
CA PHE A 25 -10.37 11.47 20.97
C PHE A 25 -11.89 11.38 21.10
N ASP A 26 -12.54 12.53 21.18
CA ASP A 26 -13.98 12.63 21.12
C ASP A 26 -14.53 12.46 19.70
N ASP A 27 -15.84 12.32 19.60
CA ASP A 27 -16.50 12.08 18.30
C ASP A 27 -16.36 13.29 17.36
N ASN A 28 -16.28 14.52 17.88
CA ASN A 28 -16.11 15.70 17.06
C ASN A 28 -14.73 15.67 16.36
N LEU A 29 -13.67 15.38 17.11
CA LEU A 29 -12.33 15.28 16.54
C LEU A 29 -12.23 14.16 15.51
N LYS A 30 -12.87 13.01 15.78
CA LYS A 30 -12.90 11.89 14.82
C LYS A 30 -13.69 12.24 13.56
N ASN A 31 -14.84 12.89 13.68
CA ASN A 31 -15.67 13.30 12.55
C ASN A 31 -14.97 14.35 11.69
N ASP A 32 -14.32 15.35 12.32
CA ASP A 32 -13.54 16.35 11.60
C ASP A 32 -12.37 15.70 10.82
N TRP A 33 -11.73 14.66 11.38
CA TRP A 33 -10.71 13.90 10.67
C TRP A 33 -11.26 13.10 9.49
N ILE A 34 -12.42 12.47 9.67
CA ILE A 34 -13.14 11.74 8.62
C ILE A 34 -13.46 12.70 7.46
N GLU A 35 -13.92 13.90 7.76
CA GLU A 35 -14.23 14.92 6.75
C GLU A 35 -12.96 15.38 6.01
N ILE A 36 -11.89 15.73 6.72
CA ILE A 36 -10.60 16.13 6.13
C ILE A 36 -10.03 15.03 5.23
N GLY A 37 -10.11 13.78 5.67
CA GLY A 37 -9.65 12.63 4.92
C GLY A 37 -10.55 12.24 3.75
N GLY A 38 -11.70 12.90 3.58
CA GLY A 38 -12.68 12.55 2.54
C GLY A 38 -13.22 11.11 2.68
N TRP A 39 -13.25 10.61 3.92
CA TRP A 39 -13.67 9.25 4.22
C TRP A 39 -15.19 9.09 4.22
N TYR A 40 -15.68 7.97 3.71
CA TYR A 40 -17.09 7.59 3.76
C TYR A 40 -17.22 6.09 3.97
N GLU A 41 -18.32 5.67 4.55
CA GLU A 41 -18.65 4.25 4.71
C GLU A 41 -18.91 3.60 3.35
N ASP A 42 -18.21 2.51 3.08
CA ASP A 42 -18.31 1.74 1.85
C ASP A 42 -18.43 0.23 2.17
N PRO A 43 -19.64 -0.31 2.21
CA PRO A 43 -19.84 -1.73 2.49
C PRO A 43 -19.21 -2.67 1.45
N THR A 44 -18.79 -2.13 0.30
CA THR A 44 -18.13 -2.91 -0.76
C THR A 44 -16.62 -2.98 -0.59
N SER A 45 -16.06 -2.13 0.27
CA SER A 45 -14.65 -2.14 0.66
C SER A 45 -14.38 -3.23 1.71
N ALA A 46 -13.21 -3.86 1.66
CA ALA A 46 -12.79 -4.85 2.65
C ALA A 46 -12.66 -4.28 4.07
N SER A 47 -12.41 -2.97 4.18
CA SER A 47 -12.31 -2.26 5.46
C SER A 47 -13.64 -1.64 5.92
N GLY A 48 -14.68 -1.68 5.09
CA GLY A 48 -15.93 -0.96 5.31
C GLY A 48 -15.85 0.54 5.03
N TRP A 49 -14.69 1.06 4.59
CA TRP A 49 -14.42 2.47 4.34
C TRP A 49 -13.75 2.69 2.99
N SER A 50 -13.99 3.85 2.41
CA SER A 50 -13.29 4.37 1.22
C SER A 50 -13.07 5.87 1.36
N THR A 51 -12.12 6.42 0.57
CA THR A 51 -11.85 7.86 0.57
C THR A 51 -11.91 8.45 -0.83
N THR A 52 -12.34 9.70 -0.92
CA THR A 52 -12.29 10.51 -2.15
C THR A 52 -10.91 11.13 -2.38
N ASN A 53 -10.05 11.20 -1.35
CA ASN A 53 -8.72 11.78 -1.46
C ASN A 53 -7.73 10.74 -2.01
N THR A 54 -7.15 11.00 -3.17
CA THR A 54 -6.28 10.06 -3.88
C THR A 54 -4.78 10.39 -3.76
N THR A 55 -4.43 11.56 -3.20
CA THR A 55 -3.04 12.05 -3.09
C THR A 55 -2.63 12.41 -1.67
N GLU A 56 -3.55 12.38 -0.71
CA GLU A 56 -3.36 12.90 0.64
C GLU A 56 -3.14 11.80 1.69
N ALA A 57 -2.53 10.68 1.30
CA ALA A 57 -2.19 9.62 2.21
C ALA A 57 -0.66 9.48 2.33
N VAL A 58 -0.16 9.45 3.58
CA VAL A 58 1.28 9.30 3.88
C VAL A 58 1.81 7.92 3.56
N SER A 59 0.93 6.93 3.43
CA SER A 59 1.28 5.55 3.09
C SER A 59 0.11 4.86 2.38
N ALA A 60 0.42 3.77 1.67
CA ALA A 60 -0.60 2.89 1.10
C ALA A 60 -1.52 2.31 2.19
N TYR A 61 -0.98 2.05 3.36
CA TYR A 61 -1.72 1.50 4.49
C TYR A 61 -2.77 2.50 4.99
N ALA A 62 -2.39 3.77 5.17
CA ALA A 62 -3.31 4.85 5.51
C ALA A 62 -4.48 4.96 4.52
N HIS A 63 -4.18 4.89 3.22
CA HIS A 63 -5.20 5.03 2.17
C HIS A 63 -6.17 3.86 2.09
N LEU A 64 -5.69 2.62 2.32
CA LEU A 64 -6.46 1.41 2.04
C LEU A 64 -7.41 0.97 3.16
N LYS A 65 -7.19 1.47 4.37
CA LYS A 65 -7.86 0.91 5.54
C LYS A 65 -9.10 1.69 5.95
N ASN A 66 -8.94 2.66 6.79
CA ASN A 66 -10.05 3.41 7.40
C ASN A 66 -9.52 4.70 8.04
N PRO A 67 -10.40 5.60 8.51
CA PRO A 67 -9.99 6.86 9.13
C PRO A 67 -9.06 6.70 10.34
N ASN A 68 -9.20 5.63 11.12
CA ASN A 68 -8.36 5.39 12.28
C ASN A 68 -6.92 5.06 11.89
N GLU A 69 -6.73 4.21 10.88
CA GLU A 69 -5.41 3.89 10.34
C GLU A 69 -4.74 5.09 9.68
N ASP A 70 -5.52 5.89 8.95
CA ASP A 70 -5.04 7.15 8.36
C ASP A 70 -4.58 8.14 9.45
N MET A 71 -5.34 8.28 10.54
CA MET A 71 -4.94 9.11 11.68
C MET A 71 -3.68 8.55 12.35
N ALA A 72 -3.61 7.24 12.58
CA ALA A 72 -2.47 6.61 13.25
C ALA A 72 -1.17 6.75 12.44
N GLU A 73 -1.21 6.50 11.14
CA GLU A 73 -0.08 6.73 10.24
C GLU A 73 0.31 8.21 10.21
N SER A 74 -0.67 9.11 10.09
CA SER A 74 -0.41 10.55 10.02
C SER A 74 0.22 11.10 11.31
N ILE A 75 -0.20 10.65 12.48
CA ILE A 75 0.43 10.99 13.77
C ILE A 75 1.86 10.44 13.84
N ALA A 76 2.07 9.19 13.41
CA ALA A 76 3.40 8.60 13.39
C ALA A 76 4.35 9.38 12.47
N PHE A 77 3.88 9.79 11.29
CA PHE A 77 4.65 10.65 10.37
C PHE A 77 4.87 12.05 10.91
N TYR A 78 3.87 12.66 11.54
CA TYR A 78 4.04 13.97 12.21
C TYR A 78 5.21 13.97 13.21
N LEU A 79 5.39 12.85 13.93
CA LEU A 79 6.42 12.71 14.95
C LEU A 79 7.79 12.25 14.41
N THR A 80 7.81 11.54 13.28
CA THR A 80 9.03 10.92 12.74
C THR A 80 9.52 11.57 11.44
N ASN A 81 8.60 12.04 10.60
CA ASN A 81 8.89 12.67 9.32
C ASN A 81 7.79 13.69 8.95
N PRO A 82 7.70 14.81 9.68
CA PRO A 82 6.63 15.81 9.48
C PRO A 82 6.61 16.40 8.06
N GLU A 83 7.76 16.46 7.41
CA GLU A 83 7.87 17.00 6.05
C GLU A 83 7.15 16.13 5.03
N ALA A 84 7.23 14.80 5.17
CA ALA A 84 6.48 13.89 4.31
C ALA A 84 4.96 14.08 4.50
N LEU A 85 4.48 14.28 5.73
CA LEU A 85 3.07 14.56 5.98
C LEU A 85 2.65 15.91 5.37
N MET A 86 3.46 16.96 5.56
CA MET A 86 3.19 18.27 4.97
C MET A 86 3.14 18.22 3.45
N SER A 87 4.01 17.42 2.83
CA SER A 87 4.07 17.30 1.36
C SER A 87 2.83 16.65 0.76
N VAL A 88 2.19 15.72 1.48
CA VAL A 88 0.99 15.04 0.99
C VAL A 88 -0.30 15.74 1.43
N SER A 89 -0.34 16.29 2.66
CA SER A 89 -1.50 17.04 3.14
C SER A 89 -1.12 18.03 4.25
N MET A 90 -1.03 19.30 3.89
CA MET A 90 -0.84 20.38 4.85
C MET A 90 -2.02 20.45 5.84
N GLN A 91 -3.24 20.18 5.38
CA GLN A 91 -4.44 20.20 6.22
C GLN A 91 -4.39 19.15 7.32
N LYS A 92 -3.96 17.93 7.02
CA LYS A 92 -3.76 16.86 8.00
C LYS A 92 -2.65 17.21 8.98
N PHE A 93 -1.54 17.78 8.49
CA PHE A 93 -0.45 18.23 9.34
C PHE A 93 -0.92 19.31 10.34
N GLU A 94 -1.63 20.32 9.86
CA GLU A 94 -2.15 21.40 10.71
C GLU A 94 -3.18 20.89 11.71
N PHE A 95 -4.06 19.99 11.28
CA PHE A 95 -5.02 19.37 12.17
C PHE A 95 -4.32 18.62 13.33
N ILE A 96 -3.33 17.80 13.03
CA ILE A 96 -2.58 17.07 14.07
C ILE A 96 -1.84 18.06 14.97
N ARG A 97 -1.16 19.07 14.41
CA ARG A 97 -0.47 20.09 15.19
C ARG A 97 -1.39 20.78 16.17
N ASP A 98 -2.54 21.23 15.71
CA ASP A 98 -3.39 22.13 16.49
C ASP A 98 -4.37 21.37 17.39
N ARG A 99 -4.97 20.29 16.91
CA ARG A 99 -6.06 19.57 17.59
C ARG A 99 -5.56 18.37 18.41
N VAL A 100 -4.47 17.73 17.99
CA VAL A 100 -3.92 16.55 18.67
C VAL A 100 -2.71 16.92 19.53
N MET A 101 -1.81 17.74 19.00
CA MET A 101 -0.56 18.13 19.67
C MET A 101 -0.63 19.49 20.33
N HIS A 102 -1.78 20.15 20.34
CA HIS A 102 -2.04 21.44 20.99
C HIS A 102 -1.02 22.52 20.64
N GLY A 103 -0.63 22.61 19.37
CA GLY A 103 0.38 23.55 18.88
C GLY A 103 1.83 23.14 19.18
N THR A 104 2.05 22.00 19.85
CA THR A 104 3.40 21.53 20.16
C THR A 104 4.01 20.85 18.94
N ARG A 105 5.12 21.42 18.45
CA ARG A 105 5.94 20.76 17.44
C ARG A 105 6.98 19.90 18.15
N TYR A 106 6.97 18.60 17.88
CA TYR A 106 8.05 17.73 18.33
C TYR A 106 9.31 18.05 17.53
N ILE A 107 10.31 18.59 18.20
CA ILE A 107 11.65 18.77 17.64
C ILE A 107 12.48 17.64 18.22
N ALA A 108 12.86 16.64 17.41
CA ALA A 108 13.88 15.69 17.81
C ALA A 108 15.15 16.48 18.18
N GLN A 109 15.77 16.17 19.31
CA GLN A 109 16.99 16.85 19.73
C GLN A 109 18.02 16.71 18.60
N ILE A 110 18.36 17.83 17.98
CA ILE A 110 19.40 17.88 16.93
C ILE A 110 20.72 17.62 17.65
N ARG A 111 21.38 16.56 17.33
CA ARG A 111 22.74 16.33 17.79
C ARG A 111 23.65 17.28 17.03
N GLU A 112 24.50 18.04 17.75
CA GLU A 112 25.42 18.99 17.17
C GLU A 112 26.48 18.33 16.25
N ASP A 113 26.66 17.00 16.36
CA ASP A 113 27.58 16.20 15.57
C ASP A 113 26.96 15.63 14.27
N LEU A 114 25.68 15.91 13.99
CA LEU A 114 25.07 15.51 12.73
C LEU A 114 25.47 16.48 11.63
N THR A 115 26.20 15.95 10.67
CA THR A 115 26.46 16.62 9.38
C THR A 115 25.12 16.97 8.73
N PHE A 116 24.97 18.21 8.29
CA PHE A 116 23.75 18.69 7.66
C PHE A 116 23.32 17.79 6.53
N THR A 117 22.09 17.25 6.63
CA THR A 117 21.42 16.70 5.45
C THR A 117 21.12 17.85 4.52
N VAL A 118 21.62 17.81 3.32
CA VAL A 118 21.25 18.79 2.29
C VAL A 118 19.79 18.51 1.94
N TYR A 119 18.89 19.37 2.41
CA TYR A 119 17.51 19.31 1.98
C TYR A 119 17.44 19.56 0.47
N ASN A 120 16.59 18.81 -0.21
CA ASN A 120 16.25 19.13 -1.58
C ASN A 120 15.59 20.53 -1.57
N LEU A 121 16.32 21.52 -2.11
CA LEU A 121 15.87 22.91 -2.13
C LEU A 121 14.68 23.12 -3.08
N TYR A 122 14.45 22.18 -3.99
CA TYR A 122 13.39 22.21 -4.98
C TYR A 122 12.67 20.85 -4.99
N PRO A 123 11.92 20.51 -3.91
CA PRO A 123 11.19 19.27 -3.87
C PRO A 123 10.12 19.28 -4.96
N ASP A 124 10.00 18.17 -5.66
CA ASP A 124 8.93 17.97 -6.61
C ASP A 124 7.66 17.53 -5.87
N TYR A 125 6.63 18.36 -5.95
CA TYR A 125 5.28 18.11 -5.42
C TYR A 125 4.26 17.87 -6.55
N THR A 126 4.73 17.65 -7.75
CA THR A 126 3.88 17.31 -8.88
C THR A 126 3.54 15.82 -8.81
N TYR A 127 2.28 15.51 -8.59
CA TYR A 127 1.83 14.12 -8.52
C TYR A 127 1.58 13.56 -9.92
N PRO A 128 1.74 12.24 -10.11
CA PRO A 128 1.34 11.59 -11.35
C PRO A 128 -0.09 11.93 -11.74
N GLY A 129 -0.34 12.09 -13.00
CA GLY A 129 -1.67 12.31 -13.55
C GLY A 129 -2.67 11.25 -13.08
N LYS A 130 -3.94 11.64 -12.98
CA LYS A 130 -5.03 10.72 -12.63
C LYS A 130 -5.20 9.66 -13.73
N VAL A 131 -5.48 8.42 -13.35
CA VAL A 131 -5.85 7.38 -14.32
C VAL A 131 -7.20 7.71 -14.95
N THR A 132 -7.23 7.85 -16.26
CA THR A 132 -8.43 8.21 -17.05
C THR A 132 -8.98 7.05 -17.84
N LYS A 133 -8.13 6.08 -18.18
CA LYS A 133 -8.51 4.90 -18.97
C LYS A 133 -7.69 3.70 -18.53
N VAL A 134 -8.34 2.55 -18.44
CA VAL A 134 -7.68 1.25 -18.27
C VAL A 134 -8.21 0.30 -19.34
N GLU A 135 -7.30 -0.27 -20.12
CA GLU A 135 -7.58 -1.31 -21.10
C GLU A 135 -7.04 -2.63 -20.56
N VAL A 136 -7.83 -3.67 -20.68
CA VAL A 136 -7.46 -5.02 -20.24
C VAL A 136 -7.64 -5.96 -21.41
N ASP A 137 -6.59 -6.69 -21.76
CA ASP A 137 -6.62 -7.75 -22.75
C ASP A 137 -6.31 -9.09 -22.08
N VAL A 138 -7.08 -10.11 -22.38
CA VAL A 138 -6.92 -11.46 -21.84
C VAL A 138 -6.78 -12.44 -22.97
N VAL A 139 -5.61 -13.08 -23.07
CA VAL A 139 -5.29 -14.05 -24.11
C VAL A 139 -5.05 -15.41 -23.49
N GLY A 140 -5.65 -16.46 -24.08
CA GLY A 140 -5.51 -17.85 -23.67
C GLY A 140 -6.79 -18.63 -23.93
N GLY A 141 -6.65 -19.90 -24.31
CA GLY A 141 -7.78 -20.82 -24.49
C GLY A 141 -8.43 -21.23 -23.16
N SER A 142 -9.54 -21.95 -23.22
CA SER A 142 -10.27 -22.37 -22.01
C SER A 142 -9.44 -23.21 -21.05
N GLU A 143 -8.50 -24.01 -21.57
CA GLU A 143 -7.64 -24.90 -20.78
C GLU A 143 -6.20 -24.43 -20.65
N ASP A 144 -5.92 -23.19 -21.10
CA ASP A 144 -4.60 -22.57 -21.03
C ASP A 144 -4.49 -21.56 -19.90
N ASP A 145 -3.26 -21.27 -19.49
CA ASP A 145 -2.96 -20.10 -18.70
C ASP A 145 -3.42 -18.83 -19.43
N LYS A 146 -3.90 -17.82 -18.67
CA LYS A 146 -4.36 -16.57 -19.26
C LYS A 146 -3.28 -15.51 -19.12
N LEU A 147 -2.76 -15.01 -20.24
CA LEU A 147 -1.94 -13.83 -20.27
C LEU A 147 -2.85 -12.61 -20.21
N VAL A 148 -2.72 -11.84 -19.14
CA VAL A 148 -3.46 -10.60 -18.94
C VAL A 148 -2.53 -9.42 -19.15
N THR A 149 -2.87 -8.55 -20.09
CA THR A 149 -2.17 -7.29 -20.35
C THR A 149 -3.04 -6.14 -19.88
N ILE A 150 -2.47 -5.25 -19.06
CA ILE A 150 -3.14 -4.04 -18.60
C ILE A 150 -2.39 -2.83 -19.13
N ARG A 151 -3.13 -1.90 -19.68
CA ARG A 151 -2.65 -0.60 -20.15
C ARG A 151 -3.43 0.50 -19.45
N ALA A 152 -2.76 1.32 -18.68
CA ALA A 152 -3.35 2.44 -17.96
C ALA A 152 -2.90 3.77 -18.57
N THR A 153 -3.85 4.65 -18.89
CA THR A 153 -3.58 5.99 -19.41
C THR A 153 -3.86 7.02 -18.33
N LEU A 154 -2.90 7.91 -18.12
CA LEU A 154 -2.96 8.99 -17.15
C LEU A 154 -3.42 10.29 -17.83
N ASN A 155 -4.09 11.14 -17.07
CA ASN A 155 -4.29 12.54 -17.45
C ASN A 155 -3.00 13.33 -17.17
N SER A 156 -2.05 13.18 -18.08
CA SER A 156 -0.75 13.83 -18.01
C SER A 156 -0.64 14.76 -19.23
N SER A 157 -0.27 16.00 -18.99
CA SER A 157 -0.02 17.00 -20.03
C SER A 157 1.44 17.07 -20.43
N ASP A 158 2.33 16.69 -19.52
CA ASP A 158 3.77 16.63 -19.69
C ASP A 158 4.33 15.41 -18.95
N PRO A 159 4.65 14.31 -19.68
CA PRO A 159 5.12 13.09 -19.05
C PRO A 159 6.42 13.24 -18.24
N GLU A 160 7.22 14.28 -18.46
CA GLU A 160 8.40 14.56 -17.67
C GLU A 160 8.07 15.18 -16.30
N LEU A 161 6.94 15.91 -16.22
CA LEU A 161 6.50 16.60 -15.02
C LEU A 161 5.46 15.79 -14.21
N ASP A 162 4.40 15.33 -14.89
CA ASP A 162 3.26 14.66 -14.26
C ASP A 162 3.02 13.24 -14.80
N GLY A 163 4.01 12.66 -15.46
CA GLY A 163 4.04 11.26 -15.87
C GLY A 163 4.33 10.33 -14.70
N ALA A 164 4.26 9.03 -14.94
CA ALA A 164 4.53 8.02 -13.93
C ALA A 164 5.70 7.11 -14.33
N SER A 165 6.52 6.75 -13.36
CA SER A 165 7.58 5.76 -13.51
C SER A 165 7.08 4.32 -13.39
N GLY A 166 5.84 4.13 -12.90
CA GLY A 166 5.21 2.84 -12.83
C GLY A 166 3.92 2.84 -12.01
N ALA A 167 3.25 1.70 -12.04
CA ALA A 167 2.10 1.46 -11.20
C ALA A 167 2.09 0.04 -10.65
N TYR A 168 1.34 -0.15 -9.59
CA TYR A 168 1.12 -1.44 -8.97
C TYR A 168 -0.38 -1.64 -8.76
N ILE A 169 -0.88 -2.75 -9.26
CA ILE A 169 -2.29 -3.12 -9.21
C ILE A 169 -2.43 -4.45 -8.48
N ARG A 170 -3.42 -4.54 -7.61
CA ARG A 170 -3.81 -5.78 -6.95
C ARG A 170 -5.26 -6.11 -7.23
N PHE A 171 -5.50 -7.32 -7.66
CA PHE A 171 -6.82 -7.92 -7.75
C PHE A 171 -7.06 -8.91 -6.62
N THR A 172 -8.32 -9.02 -6.22
CA THR A 172 -8.76 -9.99 -5.22
C THR A 172 -9.94 -10.78 -5.79
N SER A 173 -9.83 -12.11 -5.74
CA SER A 173 -10.94 -13.00 -6.10
C SER A 173 -12.02 -13.00 -5.01
N GLY A 174 -13.19 -13.56 -5.32
CA GLY A 174 -14.25 -13.76 -4.35
C GLY A 174 -13.88 -14.68 -3.17
N SER A 175 -12.85 -15.51 -3.33
CA SER A 175 -12.28 -16.38 -2.27
C SER A 175 -11.15 -15.72 -1.47
N GLY A 176 -10.78 -14.47 -1.78
CA GLY A 176 -9.71 -13.75 -1.11
C GLY A 176 -8.30 -14.00 -1.67
N THR A 177 -8.17 -14.76 -2.77
CA THR A 177 -6.88 -14.92 -3.46
C THR A 177 -6.45 -13.60 -4.06
N LEU A 178 -5.16 -13.27 -3.94
CA LEU A 178 -4.56 -12.04 -4.43
C LEU A 178 -3.76 -12.30 -5.70
N HIS A 179 -3.82 -11.37 -6.66
CA HIS A 179 -2.98 -11.36 -7.84
C HIS A 179 -2.48 -9.94 -8.12
N ASP A 180 -1.15 -9.81 -8.23
CA ASP A 180 -0.47 -8.53 -8.31
C ASP A 180 0.12 -8.31 -9.69
N ILE A 181 0.02 -7.08 -10.20
CA ILE A 181 0.53 -6.68 -11.52
C ILE A 181 1.31 -5.38 -11.39
N GLY A 182 2.57 -5.40 -11.83
CA GLY A 182 3.37 -4.18 -12.01
C GLY A 182 3.20 -3.63 -13.42
N LEU A 183 3.03 -2.33 -13.54
CA LEU A 183 3.04 -1.61 -14.82
C LEU A 183 4.29 -0.74 -14.91
N SER A 184 4.83 -0.62 -16.13
CA SER A 184 5.99 0.23 -16.45
C SER A 184 5.64 1.19 -17.59
N PRO A 185 6.39 2.30 -17.76
CA PRO A 185 6.23 3.20 -18.88
C PRO A 185 6.24 2.47 -20.24
N GLU A 186 5.22 2.72 -21.07
CA GLU A 186 5.10 2.06 -22.37
C GLU A 186 6.21 2.51 -23.33
N ASN A 187 6.64 3.77 -23.24
CA ASN A 187 7.72 4.33 -24.06
C ASN A 187 9.12 3.80 -23.69
N GLY A 188 9.26 3.02 -22.60
CA GLY A 188 10.54 2.50 -22.11
C GLY A 188 11.44 3.57 -21.49
N GLN A 189 10.94 4.78 -21.23
CA GLN A 189 11.64 5.87 -20.56
C GLN A 189 11.45 5.83 -19.05
N GLN A 190 11.96 6.84 -18.34
CA GLN A 190 11.85 6.95 -16.90
C GLN A 190 10.43 7.25 -16.43
N SER A 191 9.63 7.93 -17.25
CA SER A 191 8.23 8.23 -17.01
C SER A 191 7.42 8.28 -18.29
N ASP A 192 6.10 8.06 -18.19
CA ASP A 192 5.16 8.13 -19.30
C ASP A 192 3.76 8.49 -18.78
N SER A 193 2.91 8.95 -19.68
CA SER A 193 1.47 9.06 -19.49
C SER A 193 0.72 7.75 -19.73
N VAL A 194 1.40 6.74 -20.24
CA VAL A 194 0.85 5.40 -20.49
C VAL A 194 1.74 4.35 -19.84
N LEU A 195 1.12 3.53 -19.00
CA LEU A 195 1.79 2.43 -18.33
C LEU A 195 1.23 1.11 -18.81
N VAL A 196 2.10 0.13 -19.05
CA VAL A 196 1.71 -1.20 -19.49
C VAL A 196 2.37 -2.27 -18.63
N GLY A 197 1.66 -3.35 -18.38
CA GLY A 197 2.19 -4.52 -17.70
C GLY A 197 1.42 -5.77 -18.05
N THR A 198 2.08 -6.92 -17.89
CA THR A 198 1.52 -8.23 -18.15
C THR A 198 1.69 -9.14 -16.96
N THR A 199 0.75 -10.04 -16.77
CA THR A 199 0.84 -11.12 -15.79
C THR A 199 0.15 -12.35 -16.32
N THR A 200 0.47 -13.52 -15.75
CA THR A 200 -0.13 -14.78 -16.13
C THR A 200 -0.99 -15.31 -15.00
N PHE A 201 -2.26 -15.50 -15.26
CA PHE A 201 -3.16 -16.25 -14.39
C PHE A 201 -3.05 -17.71 -14.77
N ASN A 202 -2.68 -18.54 -13.81
CA ASN A 202 -2.58 -19.99 -14.04
C ASN A 202 -3.98 -20.57 -14.29
N LYS A 203 -4.09 -21.54 -15.17
CA LYS A 203 -5.35 -22.20 -15.53
C LYS A 203 -6.08 -22.89 -14.36
N PHE A 204 -5.40 -23.11 -13.25
CA PHE A 204 -5.97 -23.66 -12.02
C PHE A 204 -6.37 -22.59 -11.00
N GLU A 205 -6.08 -21.31 -11.28
CA GLU A 205 -6.51 -20.21 -10.42
C GLU A 205 -8.03 -20.01 -10.47
N LYS A 206 -8.53 -19.24 -9.51
CA LYS A 206 -9.94 -18.94 -9.35
C LYS A 206 -10.57 -18.41 -10.63
N SER A 207 -11.63 -19.08 -11.09
CA SER A 207 -12.50 -18.60 -12.16
C SER A 207 -13.46 -17.51 -11.66
N GLY A 208 -13.85 -16.59 -12.54
CA GLY A 208 -14.83 -15.56 -12.26
C GLY A 208 -14.25 -14.15 -12.15
N TYR A 209 -14.95 -13.29 -11.40
CA TYR A 209 -14.56 -11.89 -11.26
C TYR A 209 -13.45 -11.69 -10.22
N TRP A 210 -12.43 -10.95 -10.65
CA TRP A 210 -11.37 -10.44 -9.83
C TRP A 210 -11.57 -8.93 -9.65
N ASN A 211 -11.75 -8.51 -8.42
CA ASN A 211 -12.03 -7.11 -8.10
C ASN A 211 -10.73 -6.35 -7.87
N LEU A 212 -10.68 -5.13 -8.40
CA LEU A 212 -9.60 -4.21 -8.07
C LEU A 212 -9.66 -3.90 -6.56
N SER A 213 -8.61 -4.24 -5.84
CA SER A 213 -8.47 -3.96 -4.40
C SER A 213 -7.42 -2.89 -4.11
N PHE A 214 -6.50 -2.66 -5.04
CA PHE A 214 -5.45 -1.68 -4.89
C PHE A 214 -4.92 -1.22 -6.25
N PHE A 215 -4.74 0.09 -6.42
CA PHE A 215 -4.07 0.68 -7.57
C PHE A 215 -3.27 1.90 -7.12
N LYS A 216 -1.95 1.80 -7.23
CA LYS A 216 -1.01 2.87 -6.91
C LYS A 216 -0.22 3.24 -8.15
N VAL A 217 -0.12 4.53 -8.43
CA VAL A 217 0.74 5.11 -9.47
C VAL A 217 1.87 5.87 -8.79
N THR A 218 3.09 5.76 -9.28
CA THR A 218 4.27 6.39 -8.68
C THR A 218 5.07 7.12 -9.77
N ASP A 219 5.54 8.34 -9.49
CA ASP A 219 6.42 9.08 -10.37
C ASP A 219 7.92 8.75 -10.12
N PRO A 220 8.86 9.31 -10.91
CA PRO A 220 10.29 9.06 -10.73
C PRO A 220 10.88 9.55 -9.40
N VAL A 221 10.27 10.52 -8.75
CA VAL A 221 10.75 11.09 -7.48
C VAL A 221 10.05 10.49 -6.25
N GLY A 222 9.07 9.60 -6.48
CA GLY A 222 8.40 8.84 -5.43
C GLY A 222 7.07 9.43 -4.96
N ASN A 223 6.52 10.48 -5.61
CA ASN A 223 5.15 10.91 -5.33
C ASN A 223 4.17 9.82 -5.76
N MET A 224 3.12 9.60 -4.96
CA MET A 224 2.21 8.49 -5.14
C MET A 224 0.77 8.98 -5.25
N ARG A 225 0.06 8.46 -6.25
CA ARG A 225 -1.39 8.59 -6.38
C ARG A 225 -2.03 7.23 -6.18
N TYR A 226 -3.08 7.20 -5.39
CA TYR A 226 -3.87 5.99 -5.18
C TYR A 226 -5.20 6.14 -5.93
N GLU A 227 -5.51 5.13 -6.72
CA GLU A 227 -6.79 5.02 -7.38
C GLU A 227 -7.63 3.96 -6.67
N ASN A 228 -8.91 4.19 -6.55
CA ASN A 228 -9.82 3.23 -5.95
C ASN A 228 -10.81 2.68 -6.98
N ARG A 229 -11.59 1.70 -6.57
CA ARG A 229 -12.59 1.06 -7.43
C ARG A 229 -13.62 2.03 -7.99
N SER A 230 -13.99 3.06 -7.22
CA SER A 230 -14.96 4.07 -7.67
C SER A 230 -14.38 5.00 -8.72
N THR A 231 -13.07 5.24 -8.73
CA THR A 231 -12.42 6.11 -9.72
C THR A 231 -12.06 5.39 -11.01
N VAL A 232 -11.67 4.11 -10.93
CA VAL A 232 -11.20 3.33 -12.09
C VAL A 232 -12.30 2.42 -12.66
N GLY A 233 -13.22 1.94 -11.82
CA GLY A 233 -14.36 1.12 -12.26
C GLY A 233 -14.00 -0.25 -12.87
N MET A 234 -12.75 -0.69 -12.72
CA MET A 234 -12.22 -1.87 -13.39
C MET A 234 -12.63 -3.17 -12.70
N LYS A 235 -13.05 -4.14 -13.51
CA LYS A 235 -13.26 -5.54 -13.13
C LYS A 235 -12.56 -6.44 -14.15
N LEU A 236 -11.83 -7.42 -13.65
CA LEU A 236 -11.23 -8.45 -14.48
C LEU A 236 -12.06 -9.73 -14.36
N TYR A 237 -12.38 -10.36 -15.49
CA TYR A 237 -13.03 -11.66 -15.53
C TYR A 237 -12.08 -12.69 -16.13
N ILE A 238 -11.83 -13.76 -15.38
CA ILE A 238 -10.98 -14.89 -15.80
C ILE A 238 -11.86 -16.13 -15.89
N GLU A 239 -11.85 -16.78 -17.03
CA GLU A 239 -12.55 -18.04 -17.23
C GLU A 239 -11.53 -19.19 -17.15
N ASN A 240 -11.58 -19.95 -16.06
CA ASN A 240 -10.74 -21.10 -15.81
C ASN A 240 -11.59 -22.34 -15.48
N PRO A 241 -12.01 -23.14 -16.46
CA PRO A 241 -12.82 -24.33 -16.20
C PRO A 241 -12.05 -25.43 -15.42
N LEU A 242 -10.71 -25.33 -15.37
CA LEU A 242 -9.84 -26.23 -14.62
C LEU A 242 -9.50 -25.72 -13.22
N GLU A 243 -10.21 -24.69 -12.74
CA GLU A 243 -10.02 -24.12 -11.41
C GLU A 243 -9.85 -25.22 -10.34
N ASP A 244 -8.77 -25.13 -9.54
CA ASP A 244 -8.55 -26.03 -8.41
C ASP A 244 -9.31 -25.51 -7.18
N ILE A 245 -10.39 -26.21 -6.86
CA ILE A 245 -11.23 -25.95 -5.69
C ILE A 245 -11.00 -26.96 -4.56
N ILE A 246 -10.03 -27.85 -4.71
CA ILE A 246 -9.78 -28.90 -3.74
C ILE A 246 -8.81 -28.39 -2.68
N PRO A 247 -9.24 -28.21 -1.43
CA PRO A 247 -8.32 -27.82 -0.38
C PRO A 247 -7.25 -28.91 -0.15
N PRO A 248 -6.03 -28.52 0.24
CA PRO A 248 -5.00 -29.47 0.63
C PRO A 248 -5.54 -30.43 1.68
N LYS A 249 -5.38 -31.72 1.46
CA LYS A 249 -5.75 -32.73 2.46
C LYS A 249 -4.53 -33.08 3.29
N TYR A 250 -4.73 -33.18 4.58
CA TYR A 250 -3.75 -33.82 5.46
C TYR A 250 -3.59 -35.28 5.02
N ASN A 251 -2.36 -35.69 4.82
CA ASN A 251 -2.04 -37.11 4.67
C ASN A 251 -1.81 -37.68 6.08
N ASP A 252 -2.66 -38.60 6.51
CA ASP A 252 -2.55 -39.22 7.84
C ASP A 252 -1.29 -40.08 7.99
N ASP A 253 -0.56 -40.34 6.90
CA ASP A 253 0.70 -41.10 6.89
C ASP A 253 1.96 -40.21 6.99
N TYR A 254 1.84 -38.94 7.40
CA TYR A 254 3.03 -38.10 7.55
C TYR A 254 3.78 -38.42 8.84
N THR A 255 5.10 -38.50 8.74
CA THR A 255 6.00 -38.54 9.88
C THR A 255 6.62 -37.16 10.06
N ILE A 256 6.48 -36.57 11.25
CA ILE A 256 7.18 -35.34 11.59
C ILE A 256 8.55 -35.73 12.14
N GLU A 257 9.61 -35.47 11.36
CA GLU A 257 10.98 -35.58 11.85
C GLU A 257 11.47 -34.20 12.32
N LEU A 258 11.90 -34.14 13.56
CA LEU A 258 12.56 -32.96 14.08
C LEU A 258 14.00 -32.90 13.56
N VAL A 259 14.26 -32.11 12.55
CA VAL A 259 15.60 -31.93 11.98
C VAL A 259 16.37 -30.89 12.79
N THR A 260 16.87 -31.29 13.94
CA THR A 260 17.60 -30.41 14.87
C THR A 260 18.87 -29.82 14.27
N GLU A 261 19.51 -30.54 13.35
CA GLU A 261 20.73 -30.07 12.69
C GLU A 261 20.56 -28.80 11.85
N LYS A 262 19.35 -28.55 11.31
CA LYS A 262 19.06 -27.32 10.56
C LYS A 262 19.02 -26.07 11.45
N PHE A 263 18.89 -26.26 12.73
CA PHE A 263 18.82 -25.17 13.72
C PHE A 263 20.15 -24.91 14.42
N ARG A 264 21.15 -25.79 14.23
CA ARG A 264 22.51 -25.58 14.75
C ARG A 264 23.16 -24.40 14.02
N GLY A 265 23.38 -23.31 14.73
CA GLY A 265 23.95 -22.07 14.18
C GLY A 265 22.95 -21.02 13.69
N GLY A 266 21.65 -21.31 13.76
CA GLY A 266 20.58 -20.31 13.60
C GLY A 266 20.18 -19.67 14.93
N SER A 267 19.41 -18.61 14.86
CA SER A 267 18.92 -17.89 16.06
C SER A 267 18.05 -18.72 17.01
N PHE A 268 17.67 -19.94 16.63
CA PHE A 268 16.86 -20.87 17.43
C PHE A 268 17.56 -22.17 17.81
N GLY A 269 18.80 -22.38 17.37
CA GLY A 269 19.42 -23.69 17.46
C GLY A 269 20.66 -23.78 18.34
N SER A 270 21.15 -22.66 18.85
CA SER A 270 22.39 -22.64 19.63
C SER A 270 22.29 -23.30 21.00
N ASP A 271 21.07 -23.47 21.50
CA ASP A 271 20.82 -23.92 22.86
C ASP A 271 20.23 -25.35 22.96
N LEU A 272 20.05 -26.01 21.79
CA LEU A 272 19.61 -27.39 21.77
C LEU A 272 20.78 -28.32 22.04
N ASP A 273 20.65 -29.17 23.07
CA ASP A 273 21.62 -30.22 23.34
C ASP A 273 21.61 -31.32 22.27
N GLU A 274 22.48 -32.30 22.38
CA GLU A 274 22.61 -33.42 21.44
C GLU A 274 21.33 -34.27 21.33
N ASN A 275 20.35 -34.06 22.20
CA ASN A 275 19.06 -34.75 22.24
C ASN A 275 17.91 -33.87 21.79
N GLY A 276 18.18 -32.60 21.33
CA GLY A 276 17.18 -31.69 20.80
C GLY A 276 16.24 -31.06 21.84
N VAL A 277 16.66 -30.97 23.12
CA VAL A 277 15.91 -30.36 24.22
C VAL A 277 16.52 -29.02 24.61
#